data_ddfa280a237824ccb47b6e4fbad1562e
#
_entry.id   ddfa280a237824ccb47b6e4fbad1562e
#
_cell.length_a   1.000
_cell.length_b   1.000
_cell.length_c   1.000
_cell.angle_alpha   90.00
_cell.angle_beta   90.00
_cell.angle_gamma   90.00
#
_symmetry.space_group_name_H-M   'P 1'
#
loop_
_entity.id
_entity.type
_entity.pdbx_description
1 polymer ?
#
loop_
_entity_poly.entity_id
_entity_poly.type
_entity_poly.pdbx_seq_one_letter_code
_entity_poly.pdbx_strand_id
1 'polypeptide(L)'
;MIINIFSPNYSQATIGNRIYIFGGRQGIDMGESSLNDLFYFDIETKTWTQIPGNDTFPAERSFHQMVSVGEKLFVFGGCGKSGRLSDLHEFDTATSKWIKHSNVNTVNATATAINSIHELL
;
A
#
# COMPACT_ATOMS: atom_id res chain seq x y z
N MET A 1 5.15 -16.51 5.44
CA MET A 1 5.33 -15.06 5.38
C MET A 1 5.30 -14.49 6.78
N ILE A 2 6.19 -13.60 7.08
CA ILE A 2 6.22 -12.93 8.38
C ILE A 2 5.84 -11.46 8.14
N ILE A 3 4.69 -11.05 8.68
CA ILE A 3 4.31 -9.64 8.70
C ILE A 3 4.81 -9.06 10.02
N ASN A 4 5.76 -8.14 9.95
CA ASN A 4 6.20 -7.43 11.13
C ASN A 4 5.33 -6.19 11.32
N ILE A 5 4.26 -6.35 12.10
CA ILE A 5 3.28 -5.29 12.34
C ILE A 5 3.84 -4.11 13.14
N PHE A 6 5.03 -4.25 13.70
CA PHE A 6 5.70 -3.17 14.43
C PHE A 6 6.69 -2.40 13.56
N SER A 7 6.89 -2.82 12.30
CA SER A 7 7.80 -2.14 11.39
C SER A 7 7.12 -0.92 10.77
N PRO A 8 7.75 0.27 10.79
CA PRO A 8 7.22 1.44 10.09
C PRO A 8 7.35 1.34 8.58
N ASN A 9 7.84 0.23 8.06
CA ASN A 9 8.15 0.03 6.65
C ASN A 9 6.94 -0.30 5.78
N TYR A 10 5.86 -0.75 6.39
CA TYR A 10 4.62 -1.08 5.67
C TYR A 10 3.57 0.02 5.87
N SER A 11 2.53 -0.03 5.07
CA SER A 11 1.38 0.84 5.27
C SER A 11 0.09 0.00 5.33
N GLN A 12 -0.90 0.54 6.02
CA GLN A 12 -2.18 -0.13 6.20
C GLN A 12 -3.33 0.84 5.97
N ALA A 13 -4.46 0.29 5.55
CA ALA A 13 -5.71 1.03 5.40
C ALA A 13 -6.88 0.07 5.63
N THR A 14 -7.98 0.61 6.14
CA THR A 14 -9.15 -0.21 6.49
C THR A 14 -10.31 0.08 5.56
N ILE A 15 -10.95 -0.97 5.07
CA ILE A 15 -12.20 -0.90 4.32
C ILE A 15 -13.15 -1.92 4.95
N GLY A 16 -14.27 -1.44 5.53
CA GLY A 16 -15.22 -2.31 6.21
C GLY A 16 -14.54 -3.12 7.32
N ASN A 17 -14.68 -4.43 7.27
CA ASN A 17 -14.10 -5.34 8.28
C ASN A 17 -12.69 -5.82 7.92
N ARG A 18 -12.05 -5.21 6.93
CA ARG A 18 -10.75 -5.65 6.44
C ARG A 18 -9.69 -4.60 6.62
N ILE A 19 -8.55 -5.02 7.15
CA ILE A 19 -7.35 -4.20 7.25
C ILE A 19 -6.40 -4.66 6.16
N TYR A 20 -6.14 -3.78 5.18
CA TYR A 20 -5.25 -4.07 4.07
C TYR A 20 -3.83 -3.64 4.40
N ILE A 21 -2.86 -4.47 4.03
CA ILE A 21 -1.43 -4.22 4.20
C ILE A 21 -0.75 -4.46 2.86
N PHE A 22 0.01 -3.47 2.42
CA PHE A 22 0.73 -3.53 1.15
C PHE A 22 2.22 -3.28 1.35
N GLY A 23 3.04 -4.10 0.69
CA GLY A 23 4.48 -3.88 0.59
C GLY A 23 5.21 -4.04 1.92
N GLY A 24 6.23 -3.21 2.11
CA GLY A 24 7.10 -3.26 3.26
C GLY A 24 8.39 -4.03 2.99
N ARG A 25 9.17 -4.23 4.03
CA ARG A 25 10.40 -5.02 3.94
C ARG A 25 10.24 -6.38 4.57
N GLN A 26 11.00 -7.33 4.06
CA GLN A 26 10.98 -8.71 4.53
C GLN A 26 11.67 -8.87 5.89
N GLY A 27 12.53 -7.93 6.27
CA GLY A 27 13.26 -7.98 7.54
C GLY A 27 13.68 -6.60 8.02
N ILE A 28 14.55 -6.57 9.04
CA ILE A 28 15.00 -5.34 9.69
C ILE A 28 16.25 -4.74 9.05
N ASP A 29 17.00 -5.52 8.30
CA ASP A 29 18.26 -5.06 7.70
C ASP A 29 18.02 -4.22 6.45
N MET A 30 18.84 -3.17 6.29
CA MET A 30 18.75 -2.26 5.16
C MET A 30 19.01 -2.92 3.81
N GLY A 31 19.67 -4.08 3.81
CA GLY A 31 19.97 -4.83 2.60
C GLY A 31 18.87 -5.78 2.15
N GLU A 32 17.78 -5.89 2.89
CA GLU A 32 16.71 -6.82 2.54
C GLU A 32 15.73 -6.21 1.52
N SER A 33 15.15 -7.08 0.71
CA SER A 33 14.27 -6.69 -0.38
C SER A 33 12.95 -6.14 0.14
N SER A 34 12.44 -5.12 -0.55
CA SER A 34 11.06 -4.66 -0.37
C SER A 34 10.09 -5.64 -1.01
N LEU A 35 8.83 -5.57 -0.58
CA LEU A 35 7.75 -6.44 -1.03
C LEU A 35 6.71 -5.64 -1.79
N ASN A 36 5.91 -6.33 -2.60
CA ASN A 36 4.71 -5.79 -3.22
C ASN A 36 3.48 -6.69 -2.98
N ASP A 37 3.54 -7.50 -1.94
CA ASP A 37 2.43 -8.35 -1.53
C ASP A 37 1.28 -7.50 -0.98
N LEU A 38 0.06 -7.90 -1.29
CA LEU A 38 -1.14 -7.29 -0.75
C LEU A 38 -1.90 -8.34 0.05
N PHE A 39 -2.14 -8.04 1.31
CA PHE A 39 -2.87 -8.91 2.23
C PHE A 39 -3.99 -8.13 2.88
N TYR A 40 -5.01 -8.83 3.33
CA TYR A 40 -5.94 -8.24 4.28
C TYR A 40 -6.19 -9.19 5.45
N PHE A 41 -6.44 -8.60 6.59
CA PHE A 41 -6.92 -9.28 7.79
C PHE A 41 -8.40 -8.98 7.94
N ASP A 42 -9.21 -10.04 8.02
CA ASP A 42 -10.64 -9.92 8.26
C ASP A 42 -10.88 -9.91 9.77
N ILE A 43 -11.41 -8.81 10.30
CA ILE A 43 -11.62 -8.63 11.74
C ILE A 43 -12.69 -9.59 12.27
N GLU A 44 -13.68 -9.88 11.46
CA GLU A 44 -14.80 -10.75 11.85
C GLU A 44 -14.38 -12.20 11.96
N THR A 45 -13.76 -12.72 10.91
CA THR A 45 -13.32 -14.12 10.85
C THR A 45 -11.95 -14.34 11.48
N LYS A 46 -11.20 -13.26 11.73
CA LYS A 46 -9.82 -13.29 12.27
C LYS A 46 -8.88 -14.11 11.40
N THR A 47 -9.02 -13.98 10.09
CA THR A 47 -8.20 -14.69 9.12
C THR A 47 -7.45 -13.73 8.22
N TRP A 48 -6.24 -14.15 7.80
CA TRP A 48 -5.43 -13.46 6.81
C TRP A 48 -5.71 -14.02 5.42
N THR A 49 -5.78 -13.15 4.44
CA THR A 49 -5.92 -13.52 3.03
C THR A 49 -4.90 -12.76 2.20
N GLN A 50 -4.16 -13.47 1.36
CA GLN A 50 -3.31 -12.84 0.36
C GLN A 50 -4.11 -12.63 -0.92
N ILE A 51 -4.07 -11.42 -1.45
CA ILE A 51 -4.64 -11.13 -2.76
C ILE A 51 -3.59 -11.53 -3.80
N PRO A 52 -3.91 -12.47 -4.73
CA PRO A 52 -2.93 -12.94 -5.70
C PRO A 52 -2.38 -11.80 -6.54
N GLY A 53 -1.07 -11.78 -6.73
CA GLY A 53 -0.41 -10.79 -7.57
C GLY A 53 -0.76 -10.95 -9.04
N ASN A 54 -0.69 -9.84 -9.78
CA ASN A 54 -0.84 -9.83 -11.23
C ASN A 54 0.06 -8.73 -11.82
N ASP A 55 0.03 -8.56 -13.13
CA ASP A 55 0.89 -7.61 -13.83
C ASP A 55 0.52 -6.13 -13.60
N THR A 56 -0.61 -5.85 -12.95
CA THR A 56 -1.00 -4.47 -12.59
C THR A 56 -0.39 -4.02 -11.27
N PHE A 57 0.18 -4.92 -10.47
CA PHE A 57 0.71 -4.59 -9.14
C PHE A 57 1.86 -3.58 -9.24
N PRO A 58 1.89 -2.60 -8.30
CA PRO A 58 3.02 -1.66 -8.24
C PRO A 58 4.33 -2.37 -7.95
N ALA A 59 5.44 -1.71 -8.27
CA ALA A 59 6.75 -2.20 -7.90
C ALA A 59 6.89 -2.31 -6.38
N GLU A 60 7.74 -3.22 -5.95
CA GLU A 60 8.09 -3.43 -4.54
C GLU A 60 8.53 -2.13 -3.89
N ARG A 61 8.07 -1.90 -2.67
CA ARG A 61 8.37 -0.66 -1.96
C ARG A 61 8.19 -0.77 -0.45
N SER A 62 8.84 0.14 0.25
CA SER A 62 8.70 0.35 1.69
C SER A 62 8.57 1.84 1.97
N PHE A 63 8.15 2.20 3.17
CA PHE A 63 7.97 3.59 3.60
C PHE A 63 6.99 4.39 2.74
N HIS A 64 6.13 3.71 2.00
CA HIS A 64 5.06 4.33 1.23
C HIS A 64 3.89 4.70 2.14
N GLN A 65 2.95 5.46 1.59
CA GLN A 65 1.71 5.80 2.28
C GLN A 65 0.55 5.11 1.59
N MET A 66 -0.43 4.68 2.38
CA MET A 66 -1.65 4.08 1.85
C MET A 66 -2.86 4.61 2.61
N VAL A 67 -3.90 4.95 1.86
CA VAL A 67 -5.20 5.35 2.40
C VAL A 67 -6.30 4.61 1.69
N SER A 68 -7.46 4.51 2.33
CA SER A 68 -8.67 4.00 1.71
C SER A 68 -9.64 5.14 1.44
N VAL A 69 -10.29 5.09 0.29
CA VAL A 69 -11.37 6.01 -0.08
C VAL A 69 -12.49 5.15 -0.68
N GLY A 70 -13.58 5.01 0.05
CA GLY A 70 -14.63 4.06 -0.34
C GLY A 70 -14.07 2.64 -0.36
N GLU A 71 -14.24 1.96 -1.47
CA GLU A 71 -13.75 0.58 -1.66
C GLU A 71 -12.39 0.53 -2.37
N LYS A 72 -11.67 1.64 -2.43
CA LYS A 72 -10.40 1.74 -3.12
C LYS A 72 -9.26 2.05 -2.17
N LEU A 73 -8.09 1.51 -2.50
CA LEU A 73 -6.85 1.81 -1.80
C LEU A 73 -5.98 2.68 -2.70
N PHE A 74 -5.33 3.68 -2.11
CA PHE A 74 -4.37 4.52 -2.81
C PHE A 74 -3.01 4.37 -2.15
N VAL A 75 -1.99 4.09 -2.96
CA VAL A 75 -0.60 3.95 -2.53
C VAL A 75 0.24 5.03 -3.20
N PHE A 76 0.99 5.77 -2.41
CA PHE A 76 1.82 6.84 -2.91
C PHE A 76 3.26 6.71 -2.43
N GLY A 77 4.20 6.81 -3.35
CA GLY A 77 5.61 7.01 -3.08
C GLY A 77 6.31 5.87 -2.37
N GLY A 78 7.20 6.24 -1.49
CA GLY A 78 8.03 5.31 -0.75
C GLY A 78 9.40 5.10 -1.35
N CYS A 79 10.06 4.02 -0.94
CA CYS A 79 11.38 3.63 -1.41
C CYS A 79 11.30 2.30 -2.14
N GLY A 80 11.76 2.28 -3.37
CA GLY A 80 11.85 1.07 -4.18
C GLY A 80 13.28 0.61 -4.33
N LYS A 81 13.47 -0.31 -5.27
CA LYS A 81 14.77 -0.94 -5.54
C LYS A 81 15.83 0.07 -6.00
N SER A 82 15.40 1.12 -6.72
CA SER A 82 16.29 2.12 -7.32
C SER A 82 16.22 3.48 -6.63
N GLY A 83 15.58 3.60 -5.49
CA GLY A 83 15.49 4.84 -4.75
C GLY A 83 14.06 5.27 -4.45
N ARG A 84 13.89 6.57 -4.26
CA ARG A 84 12.59 7.14 -3.88
C ARG A 84 11.61 7.12 -5.05
N LEU A 85 10.35 6.86 -4.72
CA LEU A 85 9.24 6.80 -5.66
C LEU A 85 8.30 7.98 -5.44
N SER A 86 7.67 8.44 -6.52
CA SER A 86 6.67 9.52 -6.45
C SER A 86 5.40 9.16 -7.24
N ASP A 87 5.23 7.89 -7.52
CA ASP A 87 4.08 7.39 -8.27
C ASP A 87 2.85 7.21 -7.37
N LEU A 88 1.69 7.22 -7.99
CA LEU A 88 0.40 7.00 -7.32
C LEU A 88 -0.30 5.83 -7.98
N HIS A 89 -0.73 4.87 -7.16
CA HIS A 89 -1.48 3.72 -7.62
C HIS A 89 -2.81 3.61 -6.87
N GLU A 90 -3.83 3.17 -7.58
CA GLU A 90 -5.17 2.94 -7.04
C GLU A 90 -5.54 1.48 -7.20
N PHE A 91 -5.92 0.84 -6.11
CA PHE A 91 -6.40 -0.54 -6.12
C PHE A 91 -7.91 -0.57 -5.95
N ASP A 92 -8.59 -1.24 -6.88
CA ASP A 92 -10.03 -1.48 -6.80
C ASP A 92 -10.27 -2.84 -6.15
N THR A 93 -10.85 -2.86 -4.96
CA THR A 93 -11.10 -4.10 -4.23
C THR A 93 -12.15 -4.98 -4.90
N ALA A 94 -13.00 -4.42 -5.76
CA ALA A 94 -14.01 -5.19 -6.48
C ALA A 94 -13.41 -5.99 -7.65
N THR A 95 -12.39 -5.46 -8.32
CA THR A 95 -11.78 -6.09 -9.50
C THR A 95 -10.41 -6.70 -9.21
N SER A 96 -9.81 -6.38 -8.06
CA SER A 96 -8.44 -6.79 -7.68
C SER A 96 -7.37 -6.32 -8.66
N LYS A 97 -7.58 -5.14 -9.23
CA LYS A 97 -6.64 -4.56 -10.20
C LYS A 97 -6.16 -3.19 -9.74
N TRP A 98 -4.90 -2.90 -10.05
CA TRP A 98 -4.27 -1.61 -9.80
C TRP A 98 -4.32 -0.74 -11.05
N ILE A 99 -4.46 0.55 -10.86
CA ILE A 99 -4.36 1.57 -11.90
C ILE A 99 -3.28 2.54 -11.48
N LYS A 100 -2.30 2.79 -12.37
CA LYS A 100 -1.28 3.80 -12.13
C LYS A 100 -1.76 5.14 -12.67
N HIS A 101 -1.74 6.16 -11.83
CA HIS A 101 -2.07 7.53 -12.23
C HIS A 101 -0.79 8.23 -12.69
N SER A 102 -0.79 8.69 -13.93
CA SER A 102 0.39 9.33 -14.54
C SER A 102 0.27 10.83 -14.72
N ASN A 103 -0.90 11.40 -14.41
CA ASN A 103 -1.09 12.86 -14.47
C ASN A 103 -0.46 13.51 -13.25
N VAL A 104 0.57 14.35 -13.48
CA VAL A 104 1.35 14.98 -12.41
C VAL A 104 0.46 15.83 -11.48
N ASN A 105 -0.50 16.56 -12.02
CA ASN A 105 -1.37 17.40 -11.22
C ASN A 105 -2.30 16.55 -10.33
N THR A 106 -2.84 15.47 -10.88
CA THR A 106 -3.68 14.54 -10.11
C THR A 106 -2.86 13.86 -9.02
N VAL A 107 -1.65 13.41 -9.35
CA VAL A 107 -0.76 12.78 -8.36
C VAL A 107 -0.44 13.73 -7.22
N ASN A 108 -0.07 14.97 -7.51
CA ASN A 108 0.28 15.94 -6.49
C ASN A 108 -0.92 16.31 -5.61
N ALA A 109 -2.10 16.49 -6.20
CA ALA A 109 -3.32 16.79 -5.45
C ALA A 109 -3.70 15.63 -4.53
N THR A 110 -3.61 14.39 -5.02
CA THR A 110 -3.92 13.20 -4.22
C THR A 110 -2.89 13.00 -3.12
N ALA A 111 -1.61 13.23 -3.39
CA ALA A 111 -0.56 13.14 -2.38
C ALA A 111 -0.79 14.13 -1.25
N THR A 112 -1.19 15.36 -1.58
CA THR A 112 -1.54 16.38 -0.58
C THR A 112 -2.73 15.93 0.26
N ALA A 113 -3.76 15.37 -0.35
CA ALA A 113 -4.94 14.86 0.35
C ALA A 113 -4.56 13.69 1.27
N ILE A 114 -3.71 12.77 0.82
CA ILE A 114 -3.22 11.66 1.63
C ILE A 114 -2.47 12.17 2.86
N ASN A 115 -1.58 13.13 2.68
CA ASN A 115 -0.81 13.72 3.78
C ASN A 115 -1.74 14.42 4.79
N SER A 116 -2.75 15.13 4.30
CA SER A 116 -3.73 15.79 5.17
C SER A 116 -4.54 14.78 6.00
N ILE A 117 -4.92 13.66 5.40
CA ILE A 117 -5.62 12.59 6.11
C ILE A 117 -4.72 11.99 7.19
N HIS A 118 -3.45 11.75 6.89
CA HIS A 118 -2.49 11.20 7.86
C HIS A 118 -2.25 12.15 9.03
N GLU A 119 -2.25 13.45 8.79
CA GLU A 119 -2.10 14.45 9.86
C GLU A 119 -3.29 14.49 10.81
N LEU A 120 -4.48 14.11 10.33
CA LEU A 120 -5.71 14.08 11.14
C LEU A 120 -5.85 12.80 11.97
N LEU A 121 -5.11 11.79 11.64
CA LEU A 121 -5.15 10.49 12.33
C LEU A 121 -4.05 10.39 13.37
#